data_a3025aed67bce200c694114e5f7e0701
#
_entry.id   a3025aed67bce200c694114e5f7e0701
#
_cell.length_a   1.000
_cell.length_b   1.000
_cell.length_c   1.000
_cell.angle_alpha   90.00
_cell.angle_beta   90.00
_cell.angle_gamma   90.00
#
_symmetry.space_group_name_H-M   'P 1'
#
loop_
_entity.id
_entity.type
_entity.pdbx_description
1 polymer ?
#
loop_
_entity_poly.entity_id
_entity_poly.type
_entity_poly.pdbx_seq_one_letter_code
_entity_poly.pdbx_strand_id
1 'polypeptide(L)'
;MKIAEKLLILPKKKENKYKFQAIILEEKPSKNSYNGYILGRKLSDWVAYACNSLSVKKLQYDSKTNIVEFIQEHIDNAFDYTIVLLSKTPLIQAETISNIIEYCSVKDCELCKLPVGYVVDNIAIRTKDISVDCLYSQNFDDFYIVENKSQYVYAEEVWQNRINSFHIANGVEIVKPKSVLIEPEVDIESGVTIYSGNVLKGQTIIKNGVILKENNVINNSYIDKECCISGSVITSSRLGSNVYISAFCEVDNSSIGDECMLGGSCKVLNKIVKGGTKISPNSVIGVSNDSNSGAGQSR
;
A
#
# COMPACT_ATOMS: atom_id res chain seq x y z
N MET A 1 9.22 -10.72 4.21
CA MET A 1 8.52 -10.68 2.90
C MET A 1 7.39 -9.69 3.07
N LYS A 2 7.42 -8.55 2.37
CA LYS A 2 6.46 -7.45 2.56
C LYS A 2 5.03 -7.93 2.30
N ILE A 3 4.03 -7.39 3.01
CA ILE A 3 2.60 -7.71 2.82
C ILE A 3 2.21 -7.58 1.35
N ALA A 4 2.76 -6.56 0.69
CA ALA A 4 2.69 -6.36 -0.72
C ALA A 4 2.98 -7.66 -1.52
N GLU A 5 3.95 -8.46 -1.10
CA GLU A 5 4.29 -9.74 -1.73
C GLU A 5 3.42 -10.90 -1.24
N LYS A 6 2.84 -10.79 -0.03
CA LYS A 6 1.99 -11.83 0.58
C LYS A 6 0.51 -11.73 0.19
N LEU A 7 -0.01 -10.53 -0.06
CA LEU A 7 -1.35 -10.33 -0.66
C LEU A 7 -1.44 -10.87 -2.10
N LEU A 8 -0.27 -11.15 -2.69
CA LEU A 8 -0.11 -11.76 -4.00
C LEU A 8 0.19 -13.26 -3.84
N ILE A 9 -0.70 -14.04 -3.25
CA ILE A 9 -0.69 -15.48 -3.46
C ILE A 9 -1.02 -15.69 -4.93
N LEU A 10 0.00 -15.51 -5.77
CA LEU A 10 -0.09 -15.89 -7.18
C LEU A 10 -0.33 -17.39 -7.23
N PRO A 11 -1.36 -17.84 -7.95
CA PRO A 11 -1.44 -19.25 -8.32
C PRO A 11 -0.10 -19.66 -8.94
N LYS A 12 0.35 -20.90 -8.67
CA LYS A 12 1.59 -21.44 -9.24
C LYS A 12 1.63 -21.06 -10.70
N LYS A 13 2.70 -20.37 -11.13
CA LYS A 13 2.93 -19.94 -12.50
C LYS A 13 2.74 -21.15 -13.43
N LYS A 14 1.59 -21.23 -14.11
CA LYS A 14 1.48 -22.03 -15.33
C LYS A 14 2.39 -21.33 -16.35
N GLU A 15 3.24 -22.07 -17.06
CA GLU A 15 3.99 -21.50 -18.18
C GLU A 15 2.96 -21.01 -19.20
N ASN A 16 2.83 -19.70 -19.32
CA ASN A 16 1.98 -19.09 -20.33
C ASN A 16 2.64 -19.25 -21.70
N LYS A 17 1.86 -19.64 -22.71
CA LYS A 17 2.29 -19.72 -24.11
C LYS A 17 2.85 -18.37 -24.59
N TYR A 18 2.31 -17.26 -24.10
CA TYR A 18 2.62 -15.90 -24.52
C TYR A 18 3.24 -15.06 -23.40
N LYS A 19 4.03 -14.07 -23.80
CA LYS A 19 4.63 -13.06 -22.90
C LYS A 19 3.76 -11.82 -22.88
N PHE A 20 3.43 -11.36 -21.67
CA PHE A 20 2.60 -10.19 -21.45
C PHE A 20 3.38 -9.05 -20.80
N GLN A 21 3.09 -7.81 -21.21
CA GLN A 21 3.45 -6.58 -20.50
C GLN A 21 2.18 -5.82 -20.10
N ALA A 22 2.32 -4.84 -19.20
CA ALA A 22 1.25 -3.93 -18.85
C ALA A 22 1.65 -2.46 -19.10
N ILE A 23 0.73 -1.70 -19.68
CA ILE A 23 0.82 -0.24 -19.80
C ILE A 23 -0.29 0.37 -18.95
N ILE A 24 0.09 1.20 -17.99
CA ILE A 24 -0.84 1.95 -17.16
C ILE A 24 -0.90 3.38 -17.66
N LEU A 25 -2.07 3.76 -18.14
CA LEU A 25 -2.33 5.09 -18.68
C LEU A 25 -2.74 6.06 -17.55
N GLU A 26 -1.95 7.10 -17.36
CA GLU A 26 -2.24 8.21 -16.44
C GLU A 26 -2.64 9.43 -17.25
N GLU A 27 -3.87 9.91 -17.06
CA GLU A 27 -4.28 11.19 -17.64
C GLU A 27 -3.52 12.34 -16.99
N LYS A 28 -2.97 13.26 -17.78
CA LYS A 28 -2.32 14.46 -17.23
C LYS A 28 -3.28 15.23 -16.33
N PRO A 29 -2.82 15.68 -15.14
CA PRO A 29 -3.69 16.36 -14.19
C PRO A 29 -4.37 17.58 -14.82
N SER A 30 -5.69 17.61 -14.79
CA SER A 30 -6.48 18.80 -15.03
C SER A 30 -6.80 19.50 -13.70
N LYS A 31 -7.25 20.77 -13.75
CA LYS A 31 -7.63 21.52 -12.53
C LYS A 31 -8.68 20.82 -11.66
N ASN A 32 -9.42 19.86 -12.21
CA ASN A 32 -10.50 19.13 -11.54
C ASN A 32 -10.19 17.63 -11.38
N SER A 33 -9.01 17.15 -11.80
CA SER A 33 -8.65 15.73 -11.68
C SER A 33 -8.29 15.41 -10.23
N TYR A 34 -8.87 14.32 -9.72
CA TYR A 34 -8.52 13.80 -8.42
C TYR A 34 -7.23 12.97 -8.50
N ASN A 35 -6.13 13.51 -7.97
CA ASN A 35 -4.83 12.84 -7.86
C ASN A 35 -4.61 12.33 -6.42
N GLY A 36 -5.56 11.53 -5.92
CA GLY A 36 -5.53 11.07 -4.54
C GLY A 36 -4.60 9.90 -4.27
N TYR A 37 -4.34 9.72 -2.99
CA TYR A 37 -3.60 8.58 -2.43
C TYR A 37 -4.57 7.71 -1.64
N ILE A 38 -4.63 6.43 -1.91
CA ILE A 38 -5.33 5.45 -1.09
C ILE A 38 -4.31 4.78 -0.20
N LEU A 39 -4.47 4.89 1.12
CA LEU A 39 -3.58 4.28 2.11
C LEU A 39 -2.09 4.52 1.79
N GLY A 40 -1.72 5.78 1.55
CA GLY A 40 -0.33 6.18 1.28
C GLY A 40 0.18 5.95 -0.14
N ARG A 41 -0.58 5.29 -1.03
CA ARG A 41 -0.19 5.00 -2.42
C ARG A 41 -1.02 5.76 -3.45
N LYS A 42 -0.39 6.18 -4.56
CA LYS A 42 -1.10 6.72 -5.73
C LYS A 42 -2.01 5.66 -6.35
N LEU A 43 -3.09 6.09 -7.03
CA LEU A 43 -3.99 5.18 -7.74
C LEU A 43 -3.25 4.30 -8.74
N SER A 44 -2.34 4.89 -9.53
CA SER A 44 -1.52 4.14 -10.50
C SER A 44 -0.58 3.12 -9.86
N ASP A 45 -0.12 3.37 -8.63
CA ASP A 45 0.73 2.43 -7.90
C ASP A 45 -0.06 1.19 -7.45
N TRP A 46 -1.35 1.34 -7.14
CA TRP A 46 -2.23 0.21 -6.86
C TRP A 46 -2.46 -0.66 -8.10
N VAL A 47 -2.68 -0.04 -9.28
CA VAL A 47 -2.81 -0.77 -10.54
C VAL A 47 -1.50 -1.48 -10.90
N ALA A 48 -0.36 -0.80 -10.78
CA ALA A 48 0.96 -1.40 -11.00
C ALA A 48 1.25 -2.55 -10.04
N TYR A 49 0.78 -2.45 -8.83
CA TYR A 49 0.88 -3.48 -7.82
C TYR A 49 0.14 -4.76 -8.22
N ALA A 50 -1.06 -4.66 -8.79
CA ALA A 50 -1.77 -5.81 -9.34
C ALA A 50 -1.02 -6.48 -10.51
N CYS A 51 -0.25 -5.70 -11.27
CA CYS A 51 0.53 -6.15 -12.43
C CYS A 51 1.96 -6.58 -12.10
N ASN A 52 2.32 -6.81 -10.84
CA ASN A 52 3.70 -7.05 -10.38
C ASN A 52 4.41 -8.26 -11.01
N SER A 53 3.66 -9.21 -11.55
CA SER A 53 4.21 -10.37 -12.28
C SER A 53 4.63 -10.04 -13.72
N LEU A 54 4.34 -8.82 -14.18
CA LEU A 54 4.55 -8.35 -15.55
C LEU A 54 5.62 -7.25 -15.59
N SER A 55 6.12 -6.99 -16.80
CA SER A 55 6.83 -5.73 -17.08
C SER A 55 5.79 -4.60 -17.15
N VAL A 56 5.93 -3.57 -16.32
CA VAL A 56 4.96 -2.48 -16.19
C VAL A 56 5.56 -1.17 -16.67
N LYS A 57 4.89 -0.47 -17.58
CA LYS A 57 5.18 0.91 -17.98
C LYS A 57 4.04 1.81 -17.52
N LYS A 58 4.37 2.95 -16.87
CA LYS A 58 3.40 4.02 -16.57
C LYS A 58 3.61 5.16 -17.55
N LEU A 59 2.58 5.53 -18.27
CA LEU A 59 2.64 6.53 -19.33
C LEU A 59 1.60 7.62 -19.10
N GLN A 60 2.05 8.87 -19.13
CA GLN A 60 1.15 10.02 -19.07
C GLN A 60 0.69 10.41 -20.47
N TYR A 61 -0.62 10.58 -20.65
CA TYR A 61 -1.22 10.99 -21.91
C TYR A 61 -2.08 12.25 -21.72
N ASP A 62 -2.27 12.97 -22.80
CA ASP A 62 -3.17 14.12 -22.87
C ASP A 62 -4.52 13.67 -23.40
N SER A 63 -5.63 14.28 -22.95
CA SER A 63 -6.99 13.97 -23.39
C SER A 63 -7.22 14.10 -24.92
N LYS A 64 -6.32 14.80 -25.63
CA LYS A 64 -6.32 14.95 -27.09
C LYS A 64 -5.48 13.92 -27.84
N THR A 65 -4.76 13.07 -27.12
CA THR A 65 -3.85 12.05 -27.70
C THR A 65 -4.67 10.94 -28.35
N ASN A 66 -4.29 10.56 -29.57
CA ASN A 66 -4.81 9.31 -30.17
C ASN A 66 -4.22 8.12 -29.40
N ILE A 67 -5.04 7.49 -28.57
CA ILE A 67 -4.62 6.42 -27.65
C ILE A 67 -4.04 5.23 -28.41
N VAL A 68 -4.57 4.88 -29.59
CA VAL A 68 -4.08 3.74 -30.37
C VAL A 68 -2.65 4.00 -30.86
N GLU A 69 -2.40 5.13 -31.48
CA GLU A 69 -1.06 5.52 -31.93
C GLU A 69 -0.09 5.62 -30.75
N PHE A 70 -0.55 6.21 -29.66
CA PHE A 70 0.25 6.33 -28.44
C PHE A 70 0.67 4.96 -27.86
N ILE A 71 -0.24 4.00 -27.85
CA ILE A 71 0.07 2.62 -27.38
C ILE A 71 1.05 1.96 -28.36
N GLN A 72 0.84 2.08 -29.70
CA GLN A 72 1.72 1.53 -30.72
C GLN A 72 3.18 1.99 -30.56
N GLU A 73 3.39 3.25 -30.22
CA GLU A 73 4.72 3.83 -29.99
C GLU A 73 5.43 3.29 -28.75
N HIS A 74 4.68 2.80 -27.75
CA HIS A 74 5.21 2.39 -26.46
C HIS A 74 5.25 0.88 -26.21
N ILE A 75 4.71 0.09 -27.15
CA ILE A 75 4.76 -1.37 -27.10
C ILE A 75 6.20 -1.87 -27.26
N ASP A 76 6.59 -2.78 -26.38
CA ASP A 76 7.87 -3.48 -26.47
C ASP A 76 7.70 -4.80 -27.26
N ASN A 77 8.53 -4.95 -28.31
CA ASN A 77 8.51 -6.11 -29.21
C ASN A 77 8.98 -7.42 -28.54
N ALA A 78 9.54 -7.35 -27.35
CA ALA A 78 9.94 -8.53 -26.59
C ALA A 78 8.73 -9.29 -25.99
N PHE A 79 7.53 -8.70 -26.08
CA PHE A 79 6.27 -9.26 -25.57
C PHE A 79 5.28 -9.51 -26.71
N ASP A 80 4.41 -10.50 -26.50
CA ASP A 80 3.38 -10.86 -27.47
C ASP A 80 2.11 -10.02 -27.29
N TYR A 81 1.75 -9.75 -26.01
CA TYR A 81 0.55 -9.02 -25.63
C TYR A 81 0.83 -7.83 -24.72
N THR A 82 0.01 -6.80 -24.86
CA THR A 82 0.00 -5.63 -23.96
C THR A 82 -1.37 -5.47 -23.30
N ILE A 83 -1.38 -5.49 -21.95
CA ILE A 83 -2.55 -5.17 -21.14
C ILE A 83 -2.53 -3.66 -20.90
N VAL A 84 -3.55 -2.95 -21.39
CA VAL A 84 -3.69 -1.50 -21.24
C VAL A 84 -4.75 -1.22 -20.16
N LEU A 85 -4.33 -0.60 -19.07
CA LEU A 85 -5.17 -0.27 -17.92
C LEU A 85 -5.16 1.23 -17.65
N LEU A 86 -6.21 1.73 -17.04
CA LEU A 86 -6.27 3.11 -16.56
C LEU A 86 -5.79 3.21 -15.11
N SER A 87 -5.05 4.24 -14.78
CA SER A 87 -4.61 4.53 -13.40
C SER A 87 -5.77 4.72 -12.41
N LYS A 88 -6.96 5.04 -12.93
CA LYS A 88 -8.18 5.29 -12.15
C LYS A 88 -8.90 4.03 -11.65
N THR A 89 -8.35 2.81 -11.88
CA THR A 89 -8.94 1.53 -11.46
C THR A 89 -8.11 0.87 -10.35
N PRO A 90 -7.97 1.49 -9.17
CA PRO A 90 -7.05 1.04 -8.13
C PRO A 90 -7.47 -0.27 -7.44
N LEU A 91 -8.68 -0.79 -7.68
CA LEU A 91 -9.18 -1.99 -7.02
C LEU A 91 -8.83 -3.29 -7.75
N ILE A 92 -8.20 -3.21 -8.94
CA ILE A 92 -7.74 -4.39 -9.68
C ILE A 92 -6.81 -5.25 -8.81
N GLN A 93 -6.99 -6.57 -8.88
CA GLN A 93 -6.20 -7.55 -8.13
C GLN A 93 -5.30 -8.36 -9.07
N ALA A 94 -4.23 -8.93 -8.50
CA ALA A 94 -3.29 -9.77 -9.24
C ALA A 94 -3.96 -11.04 -9.80
N GLU A 95 -4.96 -11.57 -9.10
CA GLU A 95 -5.78 -12.69 -9.57
C GLU A 95 -6.56 -12.32 -10.84
N THR A 96 -7.13 -11.12 -10.89
CA THR A 96 -7.83 -10.60 -12.07
C THR A 96 -6.89 -10.47 -13.26
N ILE A 97 -5.66 -9.98 -13.06
CA ILE A 97 -4.64 -9.94 -14.10
C ILE A 97 -4.29 -11.35 -14.59
N SER A 98 -4.15 -12.31 -13.69
CA SER A 98 -3.88 -13.72 -14.03
C SER A 98 -5.03 -14.34 -14.86
N ASN A 99 -6.27 -14.05 -14.49
CA ASN A 99 -7.47 -14.53 -15.22
C ASN A 99 -7.56 -13.92 -16.62
N ILE A 100 -7.23 -12.64 -16.77
CA ILE A 100 -7.16 -11.95 -18.07
C ILE A 100 -6.11 -12.60 -18.96
N ILE A 101 -4.91 -12.85 -18.44
CA ILE A 101 -3.82 -13.51 -19.16
C ILE A 101 -4.24 -14.91 -19.62
N GLU A 102 -4.83 -15.71 -18.74
CA GLU A 102 -5.32 -17.06 -19.08
C GLU A 102 -6.41 -16.98 -20.14
N TYR A 103 -7.37 -16.08 -19.99
CA TYR A 103 -8.46 -15.89 -20.96
C TYR A 103 -7.94 -15.53 -22.36
N CYS A 104 -7.08 -14.52 -22.47
CA CYS A 104 -6.53 -14.10 -23.76
C CYS A 104 -5.62 -15.18 -24.38
N SER A 105 -4.85 -15.91 -23.56
CA SER A 105 -3.99 -17.00 -24.05
C SER A 105 -4.77 -18.19 -24.60
N VAL A 106 -5.96 -18.48 -24.05
CA VAL A 106 -6.83 -19.58 -24.51
C VAL A 106 -7.60 -19.17 -25.76
N LYS A 107 -8.06 -17.93 -25.84
CA LYS A 107 -8.88 -17.41 -26.94
C LYS A 107 -8.06 -16.96 -28.14
N ASP A 108 -6.76 -16.73 -27.96
CA ASP A 108 -5.86 -16.22 -29.01
C ASP A 108 -6.37 -14.88 -29.58
N CYS A 109 -6.81 -13.97 -28.70
CA CYS A 109 -7.49 -12.73 -29.06
C CYS A 109 -6.53 -11.74 -29.74
N GLU A 110 -6.98 -11.01 -30.77
CA GLU A 110 -6.24 -9.87 -31.33
C GLU A 110 -6.46 -8.60 -30.49
N LEU A 111 -7.72 -8.34 -30.12
CA LEU A 111 -8.10 -7.22 -29.26
C LEU A 111 -9.21 -7.62 -28.30
N CYS A 112 -8.86 -7.89 -27.05
CA CYS A 112 -9.82 -8.17 -26.00
C CYS A 112 -10.22 -6.89 -25.26
N LYS A 113 -11.51 -6.56 -25.25
CA LYS A 113 -12.05 -5.47 -24.43
C LYS A 113 -12.24 -5.93 -23.00
N LEU A 114 -11.68 -5.17 -22.05
CA LEU A 114 -11.92 -5.31 -20.61
C LEU A 114 -13.08 -4.41 -20.14
N PRO A 115 -13.64 -4.58 -18.95
CA PRO A 115 -14.60 -3.63 -18.40
C PRO A 115 -14.06 -2.19 -18.40
N VAL A 116 -12.76 -2.01 -18.10
CA VAL A 116 -12.02 -0.75 -18.27
C VAL A 116 -10.62 -1.09 -18.80
N GLY A 117 -10.34 -0.70 -20.03
CA GLY A 117 -9.08 -0.99 -20.71
C GLY A 117 -9.17 -2.09 -21.76
N TYR A 118 -8.03 -2.57 -22.21
CA TYR A 118 -7.92 -3.53 -23.31
C TYR A 118 -6.73 -4.45 -23.11
N VAL A 119 -6.78 -5.63 -23.73
CA VAL A 119 -5.60 -6.46 -24.04
C VAL A 119 -5.45 -6.51 -25.54
N VAL A 120 -4.25 -6.24 -26.02
CA VAL A 120 -3.98 -6.16 -27.46
C VAL A 120 -2.80 -7.05 -27.82
N ASP A 121 -2.94 -7.79 -28.92
CA ASP A 121 -1.83 -8.47 -29.60
C ASP A 121 -0.89 -7.41 -30.19
N ASN A 122 0.40 -7.50 -29.87
CA ASN A 122 1.38 -6.48 -30.26
C ASN A 122 1.70 -6.47 -31.75
N ILE A 123 1.38 -7.53 -32.48
CA ILE A 123 1.50 -7.59 -33.93
C ILE A 123 0.22 -7.00 -34.55
N ALA A 124 -0.95 -7.45 -34.11
CA ALA A 124 -2.23 -7.05 -34.64
C ALA A 124 -2.46 -5.54 -34.56
N ILE A 125 -2.13 -4.88 -33.44
CA ILE A 125 -2.31 -3.41 -33.27
C ILE A 125 -1.58 -2.58 -34.34
N ARG A 126 -0.58 -3.14 -35.01
CA ARG A 126 0.21 -2.44 -36.04
C ARG A 126 -0.40 -2.52 -37.44
N THR A 127 -1.33 -3.44 -37.63
CA THR A 127 -1.97 -3.67 -38.95
C THR A 127 -3.07 -2.68 -39.28
N LYS A 128 -3.43 -1.74 -38.38
CA LYS A 128 -4.45 -0.67 -38.52
C LYS A 128 -5.91 -1.10 -38.62
N ASP A 129 -6.21 -2.33 -38.94
CA ASP A 129 -7.60 -2.84 -39.08
C ASP A 129 -8.01 -3.74 -37.91
N ILE A 130 -7.53 -3.43 -36.71
CA ILE A 130 -7.83 -4.21 -35.51
C ILE A 130 -9.26 -3.93 -35.03
N SER A 131 -10.03 -4.97 -34.81
CA SER A 131 -11.38 -4.89 -34.24
C SER A 131 -11.47 -5.73 -32.96
N VAL A 132 -12.39 -5.36 -32.06
CA VAL A 132 -12.64 -6.12 -30.84
C VAL A 132 -13.21 -7.49 -31.23
N ASP A 133 -12.45 -8.54 -31.01
CA ASP A 133 -12.80 -9.94 -31.26
C ASP A 133 -13.14 -10.72 -29.99
N CYS A 134 -12.69 -10.23 -28.82
CA CYS A 134 -12.93 -10.83 -27.53
C CYS A 134 -13.48 -9.82 -26.51
N LEU A 135 -14.27 -10.31 -25.56
CA LEU A 135 -14.81 -9.52 -24.45
C LEU A 135 -14.58 -10.26 -23.13
N TYR A 136 -13.75 -9.68 -22.27
CA TYR A 136 -13.60 -10.15 -20.90
C TYR A 136 -14.64 -9.44 -20.00
N SER A 137 -15.54 -10.22 -19.38
CA SER A 137 -16.68 -9.71 -18.63
C SER A 137 -16.77 -10.28 -17.20
N GLN A 138 -15.62 -10.59 -16.60
CA GLN A 138 -15.52 -11.08 -15.22
C GLN A 138 -14.93 -10.02 -14.31
N ASN A 139 -15.04 -10.22 -13.00
CA ASN A 139 -14.42 -9.37 -11.98
C ASN A 139 -14.73 -7.86 -12.12
N PHE A 140 -15.97 -7.50 -12.45
CA PHE A 140 -16.37 -6.10 -12.70
C PHE A 140 -16.02 -5.17 -11.54
N ASP A 141 -16.17 -5.62 -10.29
CA ASP A 141 -15.92 -4.80 -9.10
C ASP A 141 -14.44 -4.38 -8.99
N ASP A 142 -13.53 -5.14 -9.56
CA ASP A 142 -12.10 -4.81 -9.60
C ASP A 142 -11.80 -3.64 -10.53
N PHE A 143 -12.65 -3.40 -11.55
CA PHE A 143 -12.52 -2.30 -12.50
C PHE A 143 -13.23 -1.02 -12.06
N TYR A 144 -13.49 -0.88 -10.77
CA TYR A 144 -14.12 0.32 -10.22
C TYR A 144 -13.29 1.57 -10.48
N ILE A 145 -13.92 2.57 -11.14
CA ILE A 145 -13.27 3.81 -11.53
C ILE A 145 -13.35 4.83 -10.41
N VAL A 146 -12.22 5.46 -10.08
CA VAL A 146 -12.10 6.51 -9.05
C VAL A 146 -11.82 7.86 -9.71
N GLU A 147 -12.83 8.73 -9.75
CA GLU A 147 -12.74 10.07 -10.34
C GLU A 147 -13.14 11.20 -9.38
N ASN A 148 -13.79 10.87 -8.28
CA ASN A 148 -14.27 11.85 -7.31
C ASN A 148 -14.07 11.37 -5.87
N LYS A 149 -14.30 12.26 -4.89
CA LYS A 149 -14.09 11.98 -3.47
C LYS A 149 -14.93 10.82 -2.92
N SER A 150 -16.18 10.69 -3.36
CA SER A 150 -17.06 9.61 -2.89
C SER A 150 -16.54 8.24 -3.33
N GLN A 151 -16.13 8.14 -4.60
CA GLN A 151 -15.53 6.92 -5.15
C GLN A 151 -14.19 6.58 -4.49
N TYR A 152 -13.42 7.63 -4.16
CA TYR A 152 -12.17 7.46 -3.41
C TYR A 152 -12.41 6.86 -2.03
N VAL A 153 -13.34 7.42 -1.24
CA VAL A 153 -13.67 6.89 0.10
C VAL A 153 -14.08 5.43 0.03
N TYR A 154 -14.92 5.07 -0.95
CA TYR A 154 -15.29 3.68 -1.19
C TYR A 154 -14.09 2.78 -1.49
N ALA A 155 -13.21 3.21 -2.39
CA ALA A 155 -12.03 2.44 -2.75
C ALA A 155 -11.03 2.29 -1.57
N GLU A 156 -10.91 3.32 -0.72
CA GLU A 156 -10.12 3.26 0.51
C GLU A 156 -10.69 2.25 1.52
N GLU A 157 -12.00 2.25 1.73
CA GLU A 157 -12.67 1.26 2.58
C GLU A 157 -12.48 -0.17 2.08
N VAL A 158 -12.58 -0.39 0.77
CA VAL A 158 -12.34 -1.70 0.16
C VAL A 158 -10.90 -2.16 0.44
N TRP A 159 -9.90 -1.31 0.22
CA TRP A 159 -8.52 -1.65 0.49
C TRP A 159 -8.23 -1.87 1.97
N GLN A 160 -8.77 -1.02 2.85
CA GLN A 160 -8.65 -1.21 4.30
C GLN A 160 -9.20 -2.57 4.73
N ASN A 161 -10.38 -2.95 4.22
CA ASN A 161 -10.98 -4.25 4.50
C ASN A 161 -10.12 -5.41 3.97
N ARG A 162 -9.56 -5.30 2.75
CA ARG A 162 -8.68 -6.33 2.16
C ARG A 162 -7.42 -6.53 3.01
N ILE A 163 -6.75 -5.43 3.40
CA ILE A 163 -5.53 -5.47 4.22
C ILE A 163 -5.81 -6.05 5.60
N ASN A 164 -6.87 -5.58 6.29
CA ASN A 164 -7.21 -6.09 7.61
C ASN A 164 -7.60 -7.57 7.56
N SER A 165 -8.38 -8.00 6.56
CA SER A 165 -8.75 -9.40 6.37
C SER A 165 -7.53 -10.29 6.12
N PHE A 166 -6.54 -9.79 5.36
CA PHE A 166 -5.28 -10.49 5.13
C PHE A 166 -4.54 -10.73 6.46
N HIS A 167 -4.41 -9.70 7.31
CA HIS A 167 -3.74 -9.85 8.60
C HIS A 167 -4.49 -10.81 9.53
N ILE A 168 -5.82 -10.71 9.58
CA ILE A 168 -6.66 -11.63 10.37
C ILE A 168 -6.45 -13.08 9.90
N ALA A 169 -6.47 -13.32 8.59
CA ALA A 169 -6.24 -14.66 8.03
C ALA A 169 -4.82 -15.20 8.33
N ASN A 170 -3.85 -14.32 8.59
CA ASN A 170 -2.49 -14.66 8.97
C ASN A 170 -2.23 -14.67 10.50
N GLY A 171 -3.30 -14.73 11.32
CA GLY A 171 -3.19 -14.93 12.76
C GLY A 171 -2.99 -13.67 13.58
N VAL A 172 -3.35 -12.50 13.05
CA VAL A 172 -3.44 -11.24 13.80
C VAL A 172 -4.85 -11.06 14.32
N GLU A 173 -5.01 -10.75 15.60
CA GLU A 173 -6.31 -10.38 16.17
C GLU A 173 -6.53 -8.88 15.99
N ILE A 174 -7.59 -8.49 15.27
CA ILE A 174 -7.96 -7.09 15.08
C ILE A 174 -9.36 -6.85 15.65
N VAL A 175 -9.43 -6.12 16.75
CA VAL A 175 -10.68 -5.74 17.40
C VAL A 175 -11.29 -4.55 16.68
N LYS A 176 -12.53 -4.68 16.18
CA LYS A 176 -13.23 -3.67 15.36
C LYS A 176 -12.40 -3.25 14.12
N PRO A 177 -12.19 -4.15 13.14
CA PRO A 177 -11.29 -3.89 11.99
C PRO A 177 -11.60 -2.59 11.23
N LYS A 178 -12.87 -2.18 11.14
CA LYS A 178 -13.26 -0.94 10.45
C LYS A 178 -12.66 0.34 11.06
N SER A 179 -12.19 0.29 12.31
CA SER A 179 -11.58 1.41 13.01
C SER A 179 -10.04 1.36 13.02
N VAL A 180 -9.45 0.35 12.40
CA VAL A 180 -8.00 0.14 12.34
C VAL A 180 -7.51 0.39 10.93
N LEU A 181 -6.58 1.32 10.77
CA LEU A 181 -5.97 1.65 9.49
C LEU A 181 -4.56 1.06 9.43
N ILE A 182 -4.31 0.21 8.44
CA ILE A 182 -3.00 -0.40 8.19
C ILE A 182 -2.60 -0.10 6.75
N GLU A 183 -1.46 0.57 6.57
CA GLU A 183 -0.89 0.78 5.24
C GLU A 183 -0.25 -0.51 4.70
N PRO A 184 -0.19 -0.67 3.36
CA PRO A 184 0.24 -1.93 2.75
C PRO A 184 1.71 -2.29 2.97
N GLU A 185 2.55 -1.36 3.40
CA GLU A 185 3.97 -1.59 3.72
C GLU A 185 4.22 -2.12 5.13
N VAL A 186 3.19 -2.10 5.99
CA VAL A 186 3.29 -2.56 7.38
C VAL A 186 3.40 -4.09 7.43
N ASP A 187 4.37 -4.62 8.16
CA ASP A 187 4.53 -6.07 8.36
C ASP A 187 4.18 -6.44 9.81
N ILE A 188 3.24 -7.38 9.98
CA ILE A 188 2.74 -7.79 11.29
C ILE A 188 2.84 -9.31 11.39
N GLU A 189 3.52 -9.78 12.43
CA GLU A 189 3.61 -11.23 12.72
C GLU A 189 2.30 -11.77 13.33
N SER A 190 2.08 -13.06 13.20
CA SER A 190 0.99 -13.76 13.87
C SER A 190 1.07 -13.61 15.39
N GLY A 191 -0.08 -13.66 16.09
CA GLY A 191 -0.14 -13.52 17.54
C GLY A 191 -0.09 -12.07 18.04
N VAL A 192 -0.15 -11.07 17.16
CA VAL A 192 -0.32 -9.66 17.52
C VAL A 192 -1.80 -9.38 17.75
N THR A 193 -2.11 -8.59 18.79
CA THR A 193 -3.48 -8.09 19.06
C THR A 193 -3.55 -6.57 18.86
N ILE A 194 -4.48 -6.12 18.03
CA ILE A 194 -4.67 -4.71 17.68
C ILE A 194 -6.09 -4.28 18.06
N TYR A 195 -6.20 -3.35 19.01
CA TYR A 195 -7.48 -2.76 19.40
C TYR A 195 -7.89 -1.61 18.49
N SER A 196 -9.06 -1.05 18.73
CA SER A 196 -9.68 -0.01 17.89
C SER A 196 -8.87 1.29 17.80
N GLY A 197 -9.00 2.01 16.70
CA GLY A 197 -8.40 3.35 16.52
C GLY A 197 -6.90 3.35 16.27
N ASN A 198 -6.28 2.18 16.05
CA ASN A 198 -4.86 2.12 15.70
C ASN A 198 -4.62 2.52 14.24
N VAL A 199 -3.55 3.28 14.03
CA VAL A 199 -3.10 3.73 12.71
C VAL A 199 -1.65 3.30 12.52
N LEU A 200 -1.41 2.37 11.61
CA LEU A 200 -0.10 1.78 11.33
C LEU A 200 0.36 2.18 9.93
N LYS A 201 1.52 2.82 9.83
CA LYS A 201 1.98 3.44 8.58
C LYS A 201 3.43 3.11 8.23
N GLY A 202 3.73 3.33 6.95
CA GLY A 202 5.09 3.26 6.40
C GLY A 202 5.74 1.89 6.57
N GLN A 203 7.06 1.85 6.72
CA GLN A 203 7.84 0.60 6.88
C GLN A 203 7.79 0.07 8.32
N THR A 204 6.60 0.07 8.95
CA THR A 204 6.44 -0.41 10.33
C THR A 204 6.46 -1.94 10.37
N ILE A 205 7.19 -2.48 11.35
CA ILE A 205 7.28 -3.93 11.61
C ILE A 205 6.85 -4.20 13.04
N ILE A 206 5.90 -5.12 13.23
CA ILE A 206 5.37 -5.50 14.54
C ILE A 206 5.55 -7.00 14.76
N LYS A 207 6.25 -7.37 15.81
CA LYS A 207 6.63 -8.73 16.13
C LYS A 207 5.57 -9.44 16.97
N ASN A 208 5.67 -10.77 17.04
CA ASN A 208 4.76 -11.65 17.76
C ASN A 208 4.56 -11.22 19.22
N GLY A 209 3.36 -11.42 19.76
CA GLY A 209 2.99 -11.15 21.15
C GLY A 209 2.77 -9.67 21.49
N VAL A 210 2.92 -8.76 20.52
CA VAL A 210 2.66 -7.33 20.73
C VAL A 210 1.16 -7.08 20.91
N ILE A 211 0.83 -6.24 21.90
CA ILE A 211 -0.53 -5.77 22.16
C ILE A 211 -0.57 -4.25 21.91
N LEU A 212 -1.25 -3.84 20.86
CA LEU A 212 -1.56 -2.45 20.59
C LEU A 212 -2.94 -2.13 21.15
N LYS A 213 -2.99 -1.49 22.32
CA LYS A 213 -4.25 -0.99 22.87
C LYS A 213 -4.79 0.14 22.00
N GLU A 214 -5.88 0.79 22.40
CA GLU A 214 -6.59 1.76 21.57
C GLU A 214 -5.74 2.98 21.20
N ASN A 215 -5.99 3.51 19.98
CA ASN A 215 -5.56 4.84 19.51
C ASN A 215 -4.03 5.08 19.46
N ASN A 216 -3.25 4.09 19.07
CA ASN A 216 -1.84 4.35 18.75
C ASN A 216 -1.68 4.81 17.30
N VAL A 217 -0.68 5.66 17.08
CA VAL A 217 -0.17 6.02 15.75
C VAL A 217 1.28 5.55 15.65
N ILE A 218 1.55 4.56 14.82
CA ILE A 218 2.89 3.99 14.67
C ILE A 218 3.33 4.14 13.22
N ASN A 219 4.45 4.81 12.99
CA ASN A 219 4.94 5.12 11.67
C ASN A 219 6.44 4.84 11.54
N ASN A 220 6.86 4.13 10.47
CA ASN A 220 8.25 3.82 10.17
C ASN A 220 9.04 3.28 11.37
N SER A 221 8.42 2.38 12.16
CA SER A 221 8.98 1.95 13.44
C SER A 221 9.06 0.42 13.53
N TYR A 222 9.99 -0.05 14.35
CA TYR A 222 10.16 -1.46 14.64
C TYR A 222 9.75 -1.74 16.10
N ILE A 223 8.76 -2.60 16.30
CA ILE A 223 8.25 -3.01 17.61
C ILE A 223 8.58 -4.47 17.80
N ASP A 224 9.48 -4.76 18.74
CA ASP A 224 9.88 -6.12 19.04
C ASP A 224 8.83 -6.85 19.92
N LYS A 225 9.07 -8.11 20.19
CA LYS A 225 8.13 -9.06 20.81
C LYS A 225 7.61 -8.59 22.17
N GLU A 226 6.37 -9.03 22.49
CA GLU A 226 5.76 -8.89 23.82
C GLU A 226 5.65 -7.44 24.31
N CYS A 227 5.64 -6.45 23.42
CA CYS A 227 5.42 -5.06 23.79
C CYS A 227 3.94 -4.78 24.02
N CYS A 228 3.65 -3.87 24.97
CA CYS A 228 2.29 -3.38 25.21
C CYS A 228 2.27 -1.85 25.12
N ILE A 229 1.49 -1.31 24.18
CA ILE A 229 1.46 0.13 23.84
C ILE A 229 0.05 0.64 23.92
N SER A 230 -0.17 1.75 24.61
CA SER A 230 -1.47 2.39 24.80
C SER A 230 -1.45 3.82 24.29
N GLY A 231 -2.39 4.20 23.43
CA GLY A 231 -2.74 5.58 23.07
C GLY A 231 -1.57 6.52 22.83
N SER A 232 -0.55 6.07 22.11
CA SER A 232 0.75 6.75 21.99
C SER A 232 1.16 6.93 20.54
N VAL A 233 2.06 7.87 20.29
CA VAL A 233 2.63 8.17 18.98
C VAL A 233 4.08 7.68 18.94
N ILE A 234 4.40 6.80 17.98
CA ILE A 234 5.73 6.25 17.80
C ILE A 234 6.16 6.45 16.36
N THR A 235 7.19 7.23 16.14
CA THR A 235 7.66 7.59 14.81
C THR A 235 9.15 7.30 14.67
N SER A 236 9.56 6.70 13.54
CA SER A 236 10.96 6.47 13.17
C SER A 236 11.80 5.85 14.30
N SER A 237 11.19 4.97 15.11
CA SER A 237 11.76 4.48 16.36
C SER A 237 11.83 2.97 16.42
N ARG A 238 12.70 2.46 17.31
CA ARG A 238 12.84 1.05 17.58
C ARG A 238 12.54 0.77 19.05
N LEU A 239 11.62 -0.16 19.31
CA LEU A 239 11.36 -0.71 20.63
C LEU A 239 11.96 -2.13 20.72
N GLY A 240 12.68 -2.40 21.77
CA GLY A 240 13.12 -3.75 22.14
C GLY A 240 11.96 -4.60 22.66
N SER A 241 12.27 -5.81 23.11
CA SER A 241 11.28 -6.77 23.61
C SER A 241 10.75 -6.38 25.00
N ASN A 242 9.50 -6.76 25.32
CA ASN A 242 8.87 -6.53 26.62
C ASN A 242 8.80 -5.05 27.04
N VAL A 243 8.70 -4.12 26.11
CA VAL A 243 8.54 -2.70 26.40
C VAL A 243 7.09 -2.38 26.69
N TYR A 244 6.86 -1.65 27.79
CA TYR A 244 5.54 -1.15 28.17
C TYR A 244 5.47 0.37 28.00
N ILE A 245 4.52 0.86 27.21
CA ILE A 245 4.28 2.29 26.98
C ILE A 245 2.85 2.64 27.40
N SER A 246 2.74 3.47 28.46
CA SER A 246 1.46 4.01 28.91
C SER A 246 0.92 5.05 27.94
N ALA A 247 -0.33 5.46 28.15
CA ALA A 247 -1.01 6.38 27.24
C ALA A 247 -0.34 7.78 27.14
N PHE A 248 -0.56 8.41 25.98
CA PHE A 248 -0.14 9.78 25.67
C PHE A 248 1.38 9.98 25.61
N CYS A 249 2.14 8.92 25.35
CA CYS A 249 3.57 9.04 25.13
C CYS A 249 3.87 9.38 23.66
N GLU A 250 4.98 10.06 23.46
CA GLU A 250 5.57 10.37 22.18
C GLU A 250 7.00 9.81 22.14
N VAL A 251 7.27 8.92 21.17
CA VAL A 251 8.61 8.37 20.96
C VAL A 251 9.00 8.66 19.52
N ASP A 252 9.96 9.54 19.33
CA ASP A 252 10.39 9.96 18.00
C ASP A 252 11.90 9.80 17.82
N ASN A 253 12.30 9.25 16.66
CA ASN A 253 13.68 9.03 16.26
C ASN A 253 14.55 8.45 17.39
N SER A 254 14.01 7.45 18.10
CA SER A 254 14.59 6.94 19.35
C SER A 254 14.67 5.42 19.36
N SER A 255 15.61 4.89 20.18
CA SER A 255 15.74 3.47 20.42
C SER A 255 15.50 3.18 21.90
N ILE A 256 14.49 2.40 22.20
CA ILE A 256 14.13 1.95 23.55
C ILE A 256 14.61 0.52 23.73
N GLY A 257 15.47 0.26 24.72
CA GLY A 257 15.97 -1.07 25.01
C GLY A 257 14.89 -1.99 25.61
N ASP A 258 15.23 -3.28 25.73
CA ASP A 258 14.33 -4.30 26.25
C ASP A 258 13.85 -3.97 27.67
N GLU A 259 12.66 -4.45 28.04
CA GLU A 259 12.10 -4.36 29.40
C GLU A 259 11.95 -2.93 29.95
N CYS A 260 11.93 -1.91 29.07
CA CYS A 260 11.69 -0.54 29.47
C CYS A 260 10.22 -0.29 29.78
N MET A 261 9.97 0.61 30.73
CA MET A 261 8.63 1.06 31.10
C MET A 261 8.55 2.58 30.99
N LEU A 262 7.65 3.08 30.13
CA LEU A 262 7.34 4.51 29.98
C LEU A 262 6.01 4.81 30.66
N GLY A 263 6.08 5.67 31.71
CA GLY A 263 4.88 6.21 32.35
C GLY A 263 4.09 7.10 31.39
N GLY A 264 2.85 7.40 31.74
CA GLY A 264 1.98 8.19 30.86
C GLY A 264 2.50 9.60 30.56
N SER A 265 2.17 10.14 29.40
CA SER A 265 2.55 11.49 28.96
C SER A 265 4.06 11.74 28.88
N CYS A 266 4.85 10.70 28.61
CA CYS A 266 6.30 10.84 28.43
C CYS A 266 6.63 11.21 26.98
N LYS A 267 7.72 11.99 26.81
CA LYS A 267 8.32 12.27 25.52
C LYS A 267 9.76 11.76 25.48
N VAL A 268 10.10 10.97 24.47
CA VAL A 268 11.46 10.48 24.22
C VAL A 268 11.84 10.84 22.80
N LEU A 269 12.74 11.80 22.66
CA LEU A 269 13.06 12.44 21.39
C LEU A 269 14.57 12.34 21.08
N ASN A 270 14.92 11.74 19.95
CA ASN A 270 16.32 11.61 19.49
C ASN A 270 17.25 10.94 20.52
N LYS A 271 16.80 9.86 21.19
CA LYS A 271 17.53 9.21 22.28
C LYS A 271 17.62 7.70 22.17
N ILE A 272 18.68 7.18 22.79
CA ILE A 272 18.83 5.76 23.09
C ILE A 272 18.59 5.59 24.59
N VAL A 273 17.56 4.82 24.94
CA VAL A 273 17.21 4.44 26.31
C VAL A 273 17.71 3.01 26.56
N LYS A 274 18.50 2.84 27.61
CA LYS A 274 19.04 1.50 27.98
C LYS A 274 17.93 0.57 28.45
N GLY A 275 18.10 -0.74 28.22
CA GLY A 275 17.17 -1.76 28.69
C GLY A 275 16.94 -1.70 30.21
N GLY A 276 15.75 -2.10 30.66
CA GLY A 276 15.33 -2.07 32.06
C GLY A 276 15.04 -0.69 32.63
N THR A 277 15.13 0.36 31.82
CA THR A 277 14.89 1.75 32.28
C THR A 277 13.41 1.98 32.55
N LYS A 278 13.10 2.60 33.72
CA LYS A 278 11.77 3.08 34.06
C LYS A 278 11.73 4.59 33.98
N ILE A 279 10.88 5.13 33.11
CA ILE A 279 10.68 6.56 32.90
C ILE A 279 9.41 6.98 33.63
N SER A 280 9.52 7.93 34.56
CA SER A 280 8.38 8.41 35.34
C SER A 280 7.39 9.16 34.45
N PRO A 281 6.08 9.19 34.79
CA PRO A 281 5.10 9.94 34.04
C PRO A 281 5.48 11.43 33.86
N ASN A 282 5.04 12.03 32.74
CA ASN A 282 5.30 13.42 32.37
C ASN A 282 6.79 13.78 32.16
N SER A 283 7.67 12.78 32.00
CA SER A 283 9.08 13.01 31.73
C SER A 283 9.34 13.37 30.28
N VAL A 284 10.26 14.32 30.05
CA VAL A 284 10.76 14.65 28.72
C VAL A 284 12.24 14.30 28.63
N ILE A 285 12.60 13.40 27.72
CA ILE A 285 13.97 12.91 27.52
C ILE A 285 14.40 13.24 26.11
N GLY A 286 15.43 14.06 25.96
CA GLY A 286 15.93 14.51 24.66
C GLY A 286 15.50 15.92 24.30
N VAL A 287 15.85 16.33 23.08
CA VAL A 287 15.54 17.67 22.55
C VAL A 287 14.78 17.51 21.26
N SER A 288 13.69 18.29 21.04
CA SER A 288 13.03 18.39 19.75
C SER A 288 13.96 19.02 18.72
N ASN A 289 13.90 18.57 17.44
CA ASN A 289 14.70 19.14 16.36
C ASN A 289 14.32 20.59 15.99
N ASP A 290 13.29 21.17 16.61
CA ASP A 290 12.76 22.51 16.29
C ASP A 290 13.48 23.66 16.99
N SER A 291 14.57 23.42 17.72
CA SER A 291 15.31 24.47 18.43
C SER A 291 16.38 25.21 17.62
N ASN A 292 16.20 25.36 16.30
CA ASN A 292 17.11 26.16 15.47
C ASN A 292 16.42 27.35 14.78
N SER A 293 15.56 28.08 15.49
CA SER A 293 15.11 29.41 15.03
C SER A 293 14.85 30.30 16.23
N GLY A 294 15.86 31.11 16.65
CA GLY A 294 15.59 32.20 17.56
C GLY A 294 16.67 32.49 18.60
N ALA A 295 17.93 32.56 18.22
CA ALA A 295 18.87 33.41 18.98
C ALA A 295 18.68 34.85 18.51
N GLY A 296 17.59 35.47 18.97
CA GLY A 296 17.40 36.90 18.90
C GLY A 296 18.31 37.58 19.93
N GLN A 297 19.31 38.29 19.43
CA GLN A 297 20.08 39.24 20.18
C GLN A 297 19.12 40.26 20.84
N SER A 298 19.18 40.41 22.13
CA SER A 298 18.71 41.62 22.82
C SER A 298 19.86 42.22 23.58
N ARG A 299 20.09 43.46 23.22
CA ARG A 299 20.95 44.41 23.92
C ARG A 299 20.38 44.73 25.31
#